data_514d655c45f8040666674913ffd4aa73
#
_entry.id   514d655c45f8040666674913ffd4aa73
#
_cell.length_a   1.000
_cell.length_b   1.000
_cell.length_c   1.000
_cell.angle_alpha   90.00
_cell.angle_beta   90.00
_cell.angle_gamma   90.00
#
_symmetry.space_group_name_H-M   'P 1'
#
loop_
_entity.id
_entity.type
_entity.pdbx_description
1 polymer ?
#
loop_
_entity_poly.entity_id
_entity_poly.type
_entity_poly.pdbx_seq_one_letter_code
_entity_poly.pdbx_strand_id
1 'polypeptide(L)'
;MNKASGGDGIPVELFQVPKDDAVQVLHSVCQQIRKTQQWPWDWKKSVFIPIPKKGNAKSCSNYCTIALISHASKAMLKILQARFQQYMNQELPDVPVGFRKGRGTRDQIANIHWITEKARKFQKNIYFYFTDYSKAFDCVDHNKLWKILQEMGIPGHLNCLWRNLYSGQEATIRTGHGTTDWFQIGKGVHQGCILSPRLFNLHAEYIM
;
A
#
# COMPACT_ATOMS: atom_id res chain seq x y z
N MET A 1 23.96 4.28 -6.02
CA MET A 1 23.01 3.30 -5.44
C MET A 1 22.06 2.87 -6.54
N ASN A 2 22.19 1.68 -7.06
CA ASN A 2 21.32 1.18 -8.15
C ASN A 2 19.98 0.73 -7.57
N LYS A 3 18.98 1.60 -7.56
CA LYS A 3 17.61 1.20 -7.25
C LYS A 3 16.93 0.69 -8.51
N ALA A 4 16.16 -0.41 -8.38
CA ALA A 4 15.39 -0.94 -9.49
C ALA A 4 14.39 0.09 -10.03
N SER A 5 14.33 0.25 -11.36
CA SER A 5 13.33 1.08 -12.04
C SER A 5 11.93 0.46 -11.93
N GLY A 6 10.91 1.29 -12.02
CA GLY A 6 9.52 0.86 -12.15
C GLY A 6 9.16 0.33 -13.55
N GLY A 7 7.86 0.20 -13.82
CA GLY A 7 7.35 -0.23 -15.12
C GLY A 7 7.64 0.74 -16.27
N ASP A 8 7.97 1.99 -15.94
CA ASP A 8 8.38 3.04 -16.89
C ASP A 8 9.87 2.97 -17.29
N GLY A 9 10.65 2.09 -16.66
CA GLY A 9 12.07 1.96 -16.93
C GLY A 9 12.95 3.13 -16.46
N ILE A 10 12.36 4.17 -15.83
CA ILE A 10 13.08 5.38 -15.43
C ILE A 10 13.82 5.14 -14.11
N PRO A 11 15.17 5.22 -14.07
CA PRO A 11 15.94 5.06 -12.86
C PRO A 11 15.81 6.31 -11.96
N VAL A 12 15.92 6.10 -10.63
CA VAL A 12 15.77 7.19 -9.66
C VAL A 12 16.88 8.25 -9.80
N GLU A 13 18.00 7.89 -10.33
CA GLU A 13 19.17 8.76 -10.55
C GLU A 13 18.84 9.94 -11.48
N LEU A 14 17.92 9.76 -12.42
CA LEU A 14 17.46 10.84 -13.31
C LEU A 14 16.77 11.99 -12.55
N PHE A 15 16.18 11.72 -11.39
CA PHE A 15 15.57 12.75 -10.56
C PHE A 15 16.58 13.49 -9.67
N GLN A 16 17.85 13.11 -9.71
CA GLN A 16 18.90 13.70 -8.89
C GLN A 16 19.76 14.73 -9.65
N VAL A 17 19.76 14.67 -10.97
CA VAL A 17 20.70 15.43 -11.82
C VAL A 17 20.29 16.90 -12.03
N PRO A 18 19.13 17.32 -12.46
CA PRO A 18 18.69 18.71 -12.36
C PRO A 18 17.59 18.85 -11.32
N LYS A 19 17.97 19.08 -10.05
CA LYS A 19 16.98 19.08 -8.96
C LYS A 19 15.81 20.02 -9.19
N ASP A 20 16.06 21.23 -9.66
CA ASP A 20 15.04 22.26 -9.81
C ASP A 20 14.13 21.97 -11.02
N ASP A 21 14.69 21.58 -12.15
CA ASP A 21 13.91 21.22 -13.35
C ASP A 21 13.06 19.96 -13.13
N ALA A 22 13.64 18.93 -12.49
CA ALA A 22 12.89 17.71 -12.16
C ALA A 22 11.72 18.00 -11.19
N VAL A 23 11.91 18.89 -10.22
CA VAL A 23 10.85 19.32 -9.29
C VAL A 23 9.76 20.08 -10.04
N GLN A 24 10.10 20.99 -10.95
CA GLN A 24 9.13 21.73 -11.74
C GLN A 24 8.29 20.82 -12.63
N VAL A 25 8.94 19.87 -13.34
CA VAL A 25 8.25 18.89 -14.18
C VAL A 25 7.32 18.02 -13.34
N LEU A 26 7.80 17.45 -12.23
CA LEU A 26 6.96 16.65 -11.32
C LEU A 26 5.81 17.46 -10.76
N HIS A 27 6.03 18.71 -10.37
CA HIS A 27 4.98 19.60 -9.88
C HIS A 27 3.91 19.83 -10.96
N SER A 28 4.32 20.12 -12.20
CA SER A 28 3.40 20.30 -13.33
C SER A 28 2.54 19.07 -13.57
N VAL A 29 3.16 17.88 -13.61
CA VAL A 29 2.45 16.60 -13.76
C VAL A 29 1.47 16.37 -12.60
N CYS A 30 1.89 16.59 -11.36
CA CYS A 30 1.00 16.47 -10.19
C CYS A 30 -0.19 17.43 -10.26
N GLN A 31 0.02 18.67 -10.71
CA GLN A 31 -1.05 19.64 -10.92
C GLN A 31 -2.02 19.19 -12.02
N GLN A 32 -1.51 18.64 -13.11
CA GLN A 32 -2.34 18.10 -14.18
C GLN A 32 -3.19 16.93 -13.70
N ILE A 33 -2.58 15.95 -12.99
CA ILE A 33 -3.31 14.82 -12.39
C ILE A 33 -4.43 15.32 -11.46
N ARG A 34 -4.14 16.35 -10.64
CA ARG A 34 -5.15 16.94 -9.75
C ARG A 34 -6.31 17.59 -10.51
N LYS A 35 -6.03 18.29 -11.60
CA LYS A 35 -7.04 18.98 -12.42
C LYS A 35 -7.88 18.00 -13.24
N THR A 36 -7.23 17.03 -13.89
CA THR A 36 -7.89 16.09 -14.82
C THR A 36 -8.41 14.84 -14.15
N GLN A 37 -7.96 14.55 -12.92
CA GLN A 37 -8.18 13.28 -12.23
C GLN A 37 -7.64 12.06 -12.98
N GLN A 38 -6.82 12.26 -14.01
CA GLN A 38 -6.24 11.20 -14.84
C GLN A 38 -4.79 10.97 -14.47
N TRP A 39 -4.43 9.69 -14.32
CA TRP A 39 -3.05 9.27 -14.08
C TRP A 39 -2.37 8.94 -15.41
N PRO A 40 -1.07 9.26 -15.56
CA PRO A 40 -0.29 8.76 -16.68
C PRO A 40 -0.36 7.22 -16.75
N TRP A 41 -0.51 6.70 -17.96
CA TRP A 41 -0.66 5.26 -18.17
C TRP A 41 0.49 4.45 -17.54
N ASP A 42 1.74 4.90 -17.75
CA ASP A 42 2.91 4.22 -17.20
C ASP A 42 2.95 4.19 -15.67
N TRP A 43 2.23 5.09 -14.99
CA TRP A 43 2.13 5.09 -13.53
C TRP A 43 1.13 4.07 -13.00
N LYS A 44 0.31 3.50 -13.86
CA LYS A 44 -0.61 2.39 -13.56
C LYS A 44 0.03 1.02 -13.83
N LYS A 45 1.23 0.99 -14.40
CA LYS A 45 1.98 -0.24 -14.68
C LYS A 45 2.90 -0.59 -13.54
N SER A 46 2.95 -1.87 -13.20
CA SER A 46 3.81 -2.40 -12.13
C SER A 46 4.59 -3.62 -12.61
N VAL A 47 5.84 -3.71 -12.20
CA VAL A 47 6.63 -4.93 -12.38
C VAL A 47 6.66 -5.67 -11.06
N PHE A 48 6.10 -6.86 -11.02
CA PHE A 48 6.09 -7.71 -9.84
C PHE A 48 7.33 -8.60 -9.79
N ILE A 49 8.02 -8.56 -8.66
CA ILE A 49 9.14 -9.44 -8.35
C ILE A 49 8.65 -10.49 -7.35
N PRO A 50 8.60 -11.79 -7.72
CA PRO A 50 8.20 -12.84 -6.81
C PRO A 50 9.35 -13.15 -5.84
N ILE A 51 9.08 -13.03 -4.55
CA ILE A 51 10.01 -13.40 -3.47
C ILE A 51 9.56 -14.74 -2.89
N PRO A 52 10.41 -15.77 -2.90
CA PRO A 52 10.06 -17.06 -2.36
C PRO A 52 9.92 -17.01 -0.83
N LYS A 53 8.85 -17.61 -0.31
CA LYS A 53 8.69 -17.93 1.11
C LYS A 53 9.34 -19.28 1.42
N LYS A 54 9.45 -19.61 2.70
CA LYS A 54 9.84 -20.97 3.11
C LYS A 54 8.79 -21.97 2.62
N GLY A 55 9.22 -23.06 2.00
CA GLY A 55 8.34 -24.13 1.53
C GLY A 55 8.61 -24.56 0.09
N ASN A 56 7.60 -25.17 -0.55
CA ASN A 56 7.74 -25.70 -1.90
C ASN A 56 7.79 -24.57 -2.94
N ALA A 57 8.95 -24.39 -3.59
CA ALA A 57 9.17 -23.39 -4.63
C ALA A 57 8.32 -23.60 -5.91
N LYS A 58 7.71 -24.78 -6.10
CA LYS A 58 6.83 -25.08 -7.23
C LYS A 58 5.40 -24.53 -7.03
N SER A 59 5.03 -24.14 -5.81
CA SER A 59 3.70 -23.59 -5.52
C SER A 59 3.70 -22.08 -5.57
N CYS A 60 2.85 -21.49 -6.41
CA CYS A 60 2.66 -20.03 -6.49
C CYS A 60 2.18 -19.41 -5.17
N SER A 61 1.54 -20.20 -4.29
CA SER A 61 1.12 -19.75 -2.96
C SER A 61 2.31 -19.42 -2.04
N ASN A 62 3.48 -20.01 -2.31
CA ASN A 62 4.70 -19.80 -1.53
C ASN A 62 5.54 -18.58 -1.99
N TYR A 63 4.94 -17.71 -2.78
CA TYR A 63 5.58 -16.46 -3.19
C TYR A 63 4.84 -15.25 -2.62
N CYS A 64 5.61 -14.22 -2.33
CA CYS A 64 5.12 -12.88 -2.03
C CYS A 64 5.61 -11.94 -3.12
N THR A 65 4.75 -11.15 -3.72
CA THR A 65 5.14 -10.24 -4.80
C THR A 65 5.47 -8.85 -4.25
N ILE A 66 6.56 -8.26 -4.71
CA ILE A 66 6.89 -6.86 -4.47
C ILE A 66 6.65 -6.09 -5.76
N ALA A 67 5.85 -5.02 -5.69
CA ALA A 67 5.58 -4.17 -6.84
C ALA A 67 6.65 -3.09 -7.02
N LEU A 68 7.28 -3.08 -8.16
CA LEU A 68 8.13 -1.98 -8.63
C LEU A 68 7.25 -1.03 -9.44
N ILE A 69 6.96 0.13 -8.88
CA ILE A 69 6.17 1.21 -9.49
C ILE A 69 7.09 2.38 -9.86
N SER A 70 6.66 3.23 -10.77
CA SER A 70 7.36 4.45 -11.20
C SER A 70 7.86 5.28 -10.01
N HIS A 71 9.08 5.78 -10.11
CA HIS A 71 9.65 6.67 -9.09
C HIS A 71 8.92 8.01 -9.05
N ALA A 72 8.48 8.52 -10.20
CA ALA A 72 7.67 9.74 -10.28
C ALA A 72 6.30 9.55 -9.60
N SER A 73 5.63 8.41 -9.82
CA SER A 73 4.36 8.12 -9.15
C SER A 73 4.51 8.07 -7.63
N LYS A 74 5.63 7.56 -7.11
CA LYS A 74 5.91 7.54 -5.66
C LYS A 74 5.89 8.94 -5.03
N ALA A 75 6.34 9.97 -5.76
CA ALA A 75 6.28 11.35 -5.27
C ALA A 75 4.83 11.82 -5.09
N MET A 76 3.97 11.61 -6.09
CA MET A 76 2.54 11.93 -6.00
C MET A 76 1.84 11.12 -4.90
N LEU A 77 2.12 9.83 -4.80
CA LEU A 77 1.58 8.95 -3.77
C LEU A 77 1.97 9.41 -2.36
N LYS A 78 3.18 9.95 -2.18
CA LYS A 78 3.62 10.52 -0.91
C LYS A 78 2.87 11.79 -0.54
N ILE A 79 2.56 12.64 -1.52
CA ILE A 79 1.72 13.83 -1.33
C ILE A 79 0.30 13.42 -0.92
N LEU A 80 -0.28 12.45 -1.63
CA LEU A 80 -1.61 11.92 -1.31
C LEU A 80 -1.63 11.26 0.07
N GLN A 81 -0.58 10.52 0.42
CA GLN A 81 -0.43 9.93 1.74
C GLN A 81 -0.43 10.97 2.86
N ALA A 82 0.30 12.07 2.69
CA ALA A 82 0.35 13.14 3.69
C ALA A 82 -1.02 13.78 3.91
N ARG A 83 -1.78 14.00 2.83
CA ARG A 83 -3.15 14.50 2.92
C ARG A 83 -4.09 13.49 3.58
N PHE A 84 -3.99 12.24 3.19
CA PHE A 84 -4.79 11.15 3.74
C PHE A 84 -4.56 10.96 5.26
N GLN A 85 -3.32 11.16 5.72
CA GLN A 85 -2.98 11.04 7.14
C GLN A 85 -3.80 11.96 8.03
N GLN A 86 -4.18 13.15 7.55
CA GLN A 86 -5.00 14.08 8.32
C GLN A 86 -6.38 13.50 8.63
N TYR A 87 -7.01 12.85 7.64
CA TYR A 87 -8.31 12.19 7.83
C TYR A 87 -8.19 10.94 8.70
N MET A 88 -7.16 10.12 8.45
CA MET A 88 -6.92 8.91 9.23
C MET A 88 -6.74 9.17 10.74
N ASN A 89 -6.09 10.26 11.08
CA ASN A 89 -5.88 10.62 12.49
C ASN A 89 -7.18 11.07 13.20
N GLN A 90 -8.16 11.53 12.44
CA GLN A 90 -9.45 11.97 12.97
C GLN A 90 -10.42 10.81 13.16
N GLU A 91 -10.47 9.89 12.21
CA GLU A 91 -11.51 8.85 12.11
C GLU A 91 -11.08 7.50 12.73
N LEU A 92 -9.79 7.20 12.76
CA LEU A 92 -9.31 5.97 13.36
C LEU A 92 -8.73 6.26 14.75
N PRO A 93 -9.48 6.01 15.81
CA PRO A 93 -8.94 5.95 17.15
C PRO A 93 -7.86 4.86 17.23
N ASP A 94 -7.20 4.69 18.34
CA ASP A 94 -5.95 3.95 18.57
C ASP A 94 -5.88 2.46 18.14
N VAL A 95 -6.88 1.91 17.47
CA VAL A 95 -7.08 0.47 17.28
C VAL A 95 -6.18 -0.20 16.26
N PRO A 96 -6.02 0.23 14.98
CA PRO A 96 -5.11 -0.49 14.09
C PRO A 96 -3.66 -0.07 14.34
N VAL A 97 -2.93 -0.92 15.02
CA VAL A 97 -1.55 -0.65 15.42
C VAL A 97 -0.54 -0.92 14.30
N GLY A 98 -0.91 -1.71 13.31
CA GLY A 98 -0.07 -2.05 12.19
C GLY A 98 0.30 -0.82 11.33
N PHE A 99 1.57 -0.73 10.93
CA PHE A 99 2.09 0.31 10.02
C PHE A 99 1.97 1.76 10.53
N ARG A 100 1.81 1.97 11.83
CA ARG A 100 1.83 3.29 12.46
C ARG A 100 3.24 3.69 12.88
N LYS A 101 3.58 4.97 12.65
CA LYS A 101 4.86 5.52 13.13
C LYS A 101 4.89 5.48 14.67
N GLY A 102 5.97 4.96 15.24
CA GLY A 102 6.16 4.87 16.69
C GLY A 102 5.41 3.70 17.38
N ARG A 103 4.79 2.82 16.60
CA ARG A 103 4.17 1.58 17.09
C ARG A 103 4.83 0.39 16.45
N GLY A 104 5.42 -0.49 17.22
CA GLY A 104 6.15 -1.66 16.75
C GLY A 104 5.58 -2.97 17.30
N THR A 105 6.07 -4.08 16.80
CA THR A 105 5.72 -5.43 17.28
C THR A 105 6.05 -5.59 18.75
N ARG A 106 7.14 -4.95 19.23
CA ARG A 106 7.52 -4.98 20.65
C ARG A 106 6.45 -4.38 21.57
N ASP A 107 5.84 -3.26 21.14
CA ASP A 107 4.77 -2.60 21.91
C ASP A 107 3.55 -3.51 22.04
N GLN A 108 3.22 -4.24 20.96
CA GLN A 108 2.10 -5.18 20.97
C GLN A 108 2.37 -6.39 21.86
N ILE A 109 3.57 -6.93 21.82
CA ILE A 109 4.00 -8.01 22.72
C ILE A 109 3.92 -7.52 24.18
N ALA A 110 4.41 -6.32 24.47
CA ALA A 110 4.33 -5.74 25.81
C ALA A 110 2.87 -5.56 26.27
N ASN A 111 1.97 -5.11 25.40
CA ASN A 111 0.54 -5.00 25.72
C ASN A 111 -0.08 -6.35 26.05
N ILE A 112 0.21 -7.41 25.29
CA ILE A 112 -0.29 -8.76 25.56
C ILE A 112 0.26 -9.26 26.91
N HIS A 113 1.54 -9.07 27.18
CA HIS A 113 2.13 -9.41 28.47
C HIS A 113 1.45 -8.67 29.62
N TRP A 114 1.28 -7.36 29.48
CA TRP A 114 0.62 -6.55 30.50
C TRP A 114 -0.84 -7.00 30.77
N ILE A 115 -1.62 -7.28 29.71
CA ILE A 115 -2.99 -7.80 29.85
C ILE A 115 -2.97 -9.15 30.56
N THR A 116 -2.04 -10.05 30.20
CA THR A 116 -1.91 -11.37 30.81
C THR A 116 -1.56 -11.28 32.30
N GLU A 117 -0.62 -10.41 32.66
CA GLU A 117 -0.24 -10.19 34.07
C GLU A 117 -1.40 -9.61 34.88
N LYS A 118 -2.14 -8.65 34.32
CA LYS A 118 -3.34 -8.09 34.96
C LYS A 118 -4.41 -9.16 35.15
N ALA A 119 -4.70 -9.97 34.16
CA ALA A 119 -5.67 -11.05 34.28
C ALA A 119 -5.28 -12.04 35.36
N ARG A 120 -3.99 -12.41 35.43
CA ARG A 120 -3.46 -13.29 36.49
C ARG A 120 -3.62 -12.68 37.87
N LYS A 121 -3.26 -11.39 38.03
CA LYS A 121 -3.40 -10.68 39.30
C LYS A 121 -4.85 -10.64 39.81
N PHE A 122 -5.80 -10.50 38.92
CA PHE A 122 -7.23 -10.43 39.27
C PHE A 122 -7.95 -11.78 39.12
N GLN A 123 -7.21 -12.87 38.90
CA GLN A 123 -7.74 -14.24 38.71
C GLN A 123 -8.85 -14.29 37.63
N LYS A 124 -8.72 -13.51 36.58
CA LYS A 124 -9.66 -13.47 35.45
C LYS A 124 -9.14 -14.35 34.30
N ASN A 125 -10.01 -15.20 33.79
CA ASN A 125 -9.71 -15.91 32.54
C ASN A 125 -9.75 -14.96 31.35
N ILE A 126 -8.76 -15.02 30.49
CA ILE A 126 -8.72 -14.31 29.21
C ILE A 126 -8.52 -15.32 28.08
N TYR A 127 -9.11 -15.02 26.94
CA TYR A 127 -9.00 -15.82 25.75
C TYR A 127 -8.45 -14.94 24.64
N PHE A 128 -7.42 -15.40 23.95
CA PHE A 128 -6.85 -14.71 22.80
C PHE A 128 -7.28 -15.43 21.52
N TYR A 129 -7.76 -14.65 20.57
CA TYR A 129 -8.02 -15.10 19.22
C TYR A 129 -7.07 -14.38 18.25
N PHE A 130 -6.31 -15.14 17.46
CA PHE A 130 -5.36 -14.60 16.49
C PHE A 130 -5.84 -14.91 15.08
N THR A 131 -5.99 -13.87 14.27
CA THR A 131 -6.34 -14.00 12.85
C THR A 131 -5.13 -13.67 11.99
N ASP A 132 -4.70 -14.62 11.18
CA ASP A 132 -3.64 -14.42 10.18
C ASP A 132 -4.25 -14.37 8.78
N TYR A 133 -4.08 -13.24 8.10
CA TYR A 133 -4.61 -13.05 6.75
C TYR A 133 -3.66 -13.66 5.71
N SER A 134 -4.12 -14.67 5.00
CA SER A 134 -3.41 -15.18 3.83
C SER A 134 -3.49 -14.14 2.70
N LYS A 135 -2.32 -13.66 2.23
CA LYS A 135 -2.22 -12.66 1.15
C LYS A 135 -3.07 -11.39 1.41
N ALA A 136 -2.94 -10.83 2.60
CA ALA A 136 -3.73 -9.71 3.10
C ALA A 136 -3.92 -8.57 2.08
N PHE A 137 -2.83 -8.10 1.46
CA PHE A 137 -2.89 -7.01 0.49
C PHE A 137 -3.57 -7.41 -0.84
N ASP A 138 -3.43 -8.65 -1.27
CA ASP A 138 -4.01 -9.13 -2.53
C ASP A 138 -5.53 -9.32 -2.43
N CYS A 139 -6.09 -9.40 -1.21
CA CYS A 139 -7.50 -9.66 -0.96
C CYS A 139 -8.35 -8.40 -0.82
N VAL A 140 -7.78 -7.21 -0.82
CA VAL A 140 -8.51 -5.95 -0.66
C VAL A 140 -9.48 -5.74 -1.83
N ASP A 141 -10.78 -5.68 -1.53
CA ASP A 141 -11.81 -5.37 -2.51
C ASP A 141 -11.87 -3.86 -2.77
N HIS A 142 -11.68 -3.46 -4.02
CA HIS A 142 -11.65 -2.05 -4.40
C HIS A 142 -12.99 -1.36 -4.16
N ASN A 143 -14.12 -2.01 -4.48
CA ASN A 143 -15.44 -1.39 -4.33
C ASN A 143 -15.78 -1.14 -2.86
N LYS A 144 -15.48 -2.12 -1.99
CA LYS A 144 -15.62 -1.94 -0.54
C LYS A 144 -14.71 -0.83 -0.03
N LEU A 145 -13.46 -0.81 -0.48
CA LEU A 145 -12.50 0.22 -0.08
C LEU A 145 -12.98 1.63 -0.43
N TRP A 146 -13.50 1.84 -1.64
CA TRP A 146 -14.02 3.16 -2.05
C TRP A 146 -15.24 3.59 -1.25
N LYS A 147 -16.09 2.65 -0.86
CA LYS A 147 -17.24 2.90 0.00
C LYS A 147 -16.80 3.32 1.39
N ILE A 148 -15.86 2.61 2.00
CA ILE A 148 -15.26 2.94 3.31
C ILE A 148 -14.69 4.36 3.30
N LEU A 149 -13.90 4.70 2.29
CA LEU A 149 -13.31 6.04 2.16
C LEU A 149 -14.37 7.13 2.06
N GLN A 150 -15.49 6.87 1.39
CA GLN A 150 -16.60 7.80 1.28
C GLN A 150 -17.34 7.95 2.62
N GLU A 151 -17.59 6.86 3.32
CA GLU A 151 -18.23 6.86 4.65
C GLU A 151 -17.38 7.58 5.71
N MET A 152 -16.05 7.54 5.58
CA MET A 152 -15.09 8.29 6.41
C MET A 152 -15.05 9.80 6.07
N GLY A 153 -15.89 10.31 5.20
CA GLY A 153 -15.88 11.73 4.83
C GLY A 153 -14.65 12.16 4.03
N ILE A 154 -13.93 11.22 3.40
CA ILE A 154 -12.81 11.57 2.51
C ILE A 154 -13.36 12.37 1.32
N PRO A 155 -12.79 13.56 1.03
CA PRO A 155 -13.25 14.39 -0.07
C PRO A 155 -13.33 13.62 -1.40
N GLY A 156 -14.44 13.80 -2.13
CA GLY A 156 -14.73 13.06 -3.35
C GLY A 156 -13.62 13.14 -4.40
N HIS A 157 -12.93 14.28 -4.51
CA HIS A 157 -11.81 14.44 -5.43
C HIS A 157 -10.59 13.58 -5.08
N LEU A 158 -10.31 13.32 -3.80
CA LEU A 158 -9.24 12.41 -3.37
C LEU A 158 -9.65 10.96 -3.60
N ASN A 159 -10.90 10.60 -3.27
CA ASN A 159 -11.42 9.27 -3.53
C ASN A 159 -11.40 8.95 -5.03
N CYS A 160 -11.79 9.91 -5.89
CA CYS A 160 -11.73 9.78 -7.34
C CYS A 160 -10.30 9.55 -7.84
N LEU A 161 -9.31 10.30 -7.31
CA LEU A 161 -7.90 10.10 -7.65
C LEU A 161 -7.43 8.66 -7.38
N TRP A 162 -7.79 8.11 -6.22
CA TRP A 162 -7.40 6.73 -5.89
C TRP A 162 -8.13 5.71 -6.76
N ARG A 163 -9.44 5.86 -6.95
CA ARG A 163 -10.19 5.00 -7.88
C ARG A 163 -9.56 4.97 -9.26
N ASN A 164 -9.21 6.14 -9.79
CA ASN A 164 -8.60 6.24 -11.12
C ASN A 164 -7.18 5.68 -11.17
N LEU A 165 -6.43 5.70 -10.06
CA LEU A 165 -5.13 5.03 -9.97
C LEU A 165 -5.29 3.51 -10.05
N TYR A 166 -6.25 2.95 -9.31
CA TYR A 166 -6.46 1.49 -9.25
C TYR A 166 -7.26 0.95 -10.43
N SER A 167 -8.01 1.80 -11.12
CA SER A 167 -8.77 1.42 -12.32
C SER A 167 -7.85 1.19 -13.51
N GLY A 168 -7.92 0.00 -14.11
CA GLY A 168 -7.13 -0.36 -15.28
C GLY A 168 -5.63 -0.50 -15.00
N GLN A 169 -5.25 -0.86 -13.77
CA GLN A 169 -3.87 -1.20 -13.46
C GLN A 169 -3.44 -2.48 -14.15
N GLU A 170 -2.20 -2.48 -14.63
CA GLU A 170 -1.57 -3.63 -15.25
C GLU A 170 -0.29 -4.03 -14.54
N ALA A 171 0.00 -5.31 -14.57
CA ALA A 171 1.26 -5.83 -14.06
C ALA A 171 1.90 -6.83 -15.01
N THR A 172 3.20 -6.98 -14.89
CA THR A 172 3.98 -8.09 -15.44
C THR A 172 4.82 -8.68 -14.31
N ILE A 173 5.11 -9.97 -14.38
CA ILE A 173 5.98 -10.64 -13.42
C ILE A 173 7.37 -10.79 -14.04
N ARG A 174 8.39 -10.31 -13.33
CA ARG A 174 9.79 -10.46 -13.74
C ARG A 174 10.45 -11.53 -12.88
N THR A 175 11.04 -12.50 -13.56
CA THR A 175 11.83 -13.59 -12.95
C THR A 175 13.23 -13.62 -13.54
N GLY A 176 14.11 -14.51 -13.07
CA GLY A 176 15.42 -14.76 -13.68
C GLY A 176 15.34 -15.31 -15.11
N HIS A 177 14.18 -15.79 -15.56
CA HIS A 177 13.94 -16.39 -16.88
C HIS A 177 13.27 -15.42 -17.86
N GLY A 178 12.94 -14.19 -17.43
CA GLY A 178 12.27 -13.18 -18.27
C GLY A 178 11.06 -12.55 -17.60
N THR A 179 10.22 -11.91 -18.40
CA THR A 179 8.97 -11.25 -18.00
C THR A 179 7.77 -11.89 -18.66
N THR A 180 6.65 -11.97 -17.94
CA THR A 180 5.37 -12.41 -18.50
C THR A 180 4.75 -11.32 -19.39
N ASP A 181 3.69 -11.67 -20.10
CA ASP A 181 2.79 -10.68 -20.72
C ASP A 181 2.13 -9.81 -19.63
N TRP A 182 1.65 -8.63 -20.04
CA TRP A 182 0.91 -7.73 -19.17
C TRP A 182 -0.49 -8.27 -18.90
N PHE A 183 -0.90 -8.23 -17.64
CA PHE A 183 -2.24 -8.62 -17.21
C PHE A 183 -2.87 -7.57 -16.33
N GLN A 184 -4.20 -7.48 -16.34
CA GLN A 184 -4.95 -6.52 -15.54
C GLN A 184 -5.08 -6.96 -14.08
N ILE A 185 -5.05 -5.98 -13.17
CA ILE A 185 -5.24 -6.17 -11.73
C ILE A 185 -6.64 -5.65 -11.37
N GLY A 186 -7.50 -6.55 -10.91
CA GLY A 186 -8.89 -6.22 -10.53
C GLY A 186 -9.14 -6.05 -9.04
N LYS A 187 -8.18 -6.42 -8.18
CA LYS A 187 -8.28 -6.33 -6.72
C LYS A 187 -6.92 -6.24 -6.06
N GLY A 188 -6.91 -5.94 -4.78
CA GLY A 188 -5.70 -5.87 -3.98
C GLY A 188 -5.04 -4.49 -3.99
N VAL A 189 -4.08 -4.31 -3.08
CA VAL A 189 -3.22 -3.14 -2.99
C VAL A 189 -1.77 -3.57 -3.10
N HIS A 190 -0.96 -2.80 -3.82
CA HIS A 190 0.40 -3.22 -4.16
C HIS A 190 1.33 -3.27 -2.94
N GLN A 191 1.91 -4.43 -2.68
CA GLN A 191 2.98 -4.54 -1.69
C GLN A 191 4.21 -3.76 -2.17
N GLY A 192 4.63 -2.78 -1.37
CA GLY A 192 5.69 -1.82 -1.72
C GLY A 192 5.17 -0.43 -2.10
N CYS A 193 3.87 -0.24 -2.27
CA CYS A 193 3.27 1.09 -2.39
C CYS A 193 3.09 1.73 -1.02
N ILE A 194 3.41 3.02 -0.91
CA ILE A 194 3.36 3.76 0.37
C ILE A 194 1.94 3.93 0.94
N LEU A 195 0.90 3.86 0.09
CA LEU A 195 -0.51 3.95 0.50
C LEU A 195 -1.07 2.61 0.98
N SER A 196 -0.57 1.50 0.43
CA SER A 196 -1.16 0.17 0.62
C SER A 196 -1.34 -0.25 2.08
N PRO A 197 -0.38 -0.02 2.99
CA PRO A 197 -0.57 -0.39 4.38
C PRO A 197 -1.76 0.32 5.05
N ARG A 198 -1.99 1.58 4.70
CA ARG A 198 -3.11 2.35 5.25
C ARG A 198 -4.45 1.95 4.66
N LEU A 199 -4.49 1.74 3.36
CA LEU A 199 -5.70 1.26 2.69
C LEU A 199 -6.09 -0.12 3.18
N PHE A 200 -5.10 -0.98 3.43
CA PHE A 200 -5.33 -2.28 4.05
C PHE A 200 -5.88 -2.15 5.48
N ASN A 201 -5.28 -1.31 6.32
CA ASN A 201 -5.75 -1.12 7.69
C ASN A 201 -7.23 -0.67 7.74
N LEU A 202 -7.62 0.25 6.86
CA LEU A 202 -9.02 0.66 6.75
C LEU A 202 -9.94 -0.47 6.33
N HIS A 203 -9.52 -1.23 5.32
CA HIS A 203 -10.31 -2.37 4.85
C HIS A 203 -10.41 -3.45 5.94
N ALA A 204 -9.34 -3.72 6.68
CA ALA A 204 -9.33 -4.70 7.76
C ALA A 204 -10.22 -4.27 8.93
N GLU A 205 -10.20 -3.00 9.32
CA GLU A 205 -11.07 -2.45 10.37
C GLU A 205 -12.56 -2.56 10.03
N TYR A 206 -12.90 -2.38 8.77
CA TYR A 206 -14.30 -2.47 8.33
C TYR A 206 -14.85 -3.90 8.34
N ILE A 207 -14.01 -4.91 8.19
CA ILE A 207 -14.43 -6.31 8.13
C ILE A 207 -14.32 -7.04 9.49
N MET A 208 -13.68 -6.45 10.48
CA MET A 208 -13.61 -6.94 11.87
C MET A 208 -14.69 -6.35 12.75
#